data_bc14ae82ca44b5651e2636cc37fa6861
#
_entry.id   bc14ae82ca44b5651e2636cc37fa6861
#
_cell.length_a   1.000
_cell.length_b   1.000
_cell.length_c   1.000
_cell.angle_alpha   90.00
_cell.angle_beta   90.00
_cell.angle_gamma   90.00
#
_symmetry.space_group_name_H-M   'P 1'
#
loop_
_entity.id
_entity.type
_entity.pdbx_description
1 polymer ?
#
loop_
_entity_poly.entity_id
_entity_poly.type
_entity_poly.pdbx_seq_one_letter_code
_entity_poly.pdbx_strand_id
1 'polypeptide(L)'
;MGFRDLLGKELLFFDGATGTMLQALGLQPGELPELWNFTHAAEVQSVHEAYLNNGSNIIKSNTFGANRLKFKGMDITVDEVVGAALKIGKAACAGRTKAFVALNLGPTGKLLAPYGDLPFEEAVDIYGEMVRSGARHGADLILIETMSDTYEIKAALLAAKENCDLPVIVTLTFDEDGKLLTGADVLSAVAMVEGLGADAIGSVSYTHLRAHETGAYL
;
A
#
# COMPACT_ATOMS: atom_id res chain seq x y z
N MET A 1 6.25 -5.98 21.24
CA MET A 1 5.21 -6.76 20.55
C MET A 1 5.20 -6.32 19.11
N GLY A 2 5.55 -7.18 18.18
CA GLY A 2 5.59 -6.88 16.76
C GLY A 2 4.20 -6.99 16.12
N PHE A 3 4.04 -6.44 14.91
CA PHE A 3 2.77 -6.51 14.17
C PHE A 3 2.27 -7.97 14.01
N ARG A 4 3.17 -8.88 13.63
CA ARG A 4 2.86 -10.32 13.44
C ARG A 4 2.27 -10.99 14.68
N ASP A 5 2.64 -10.53 15.89
CA ASP A 5 2.12 -11.08 17.14
C ASP A 5 0.64 -10.77 17.36
N LEU A 6 0.13 -9.72 16.74
CA LEU A 6 -1.24 -9.24 16.86
C LEU A 6 -2.15 -9.73 15.73
N LEU A 7 -1.59 -10.06 14.57
CA LEU A 7 -2.35 -10.43 13.38
C LEU A 7 -3.21 -11.68 13.66
N GLY A 8 -4.51 -11.57 13.36
CA GLY A 8 -5.52 -12.63 13.64
C GLY A 8 -5.89 -12.81 15.11
N LYS A 9 -5.36 -12.00 16.04
CA LYS A 9 -5.65 -12.07 17.48
C LYS A 9 -6.34 -10.83 18.02
N GLU A 10 -6.08 -9.69 17.42
CA GLU A 10 -6.67 -8.41 17.84
C GLU A 10 -7.24 -7.67 16.62
N LEU A 11 -8.27 -6.87 16.86
CA LEU A 11 -8.78 -5.94 15.87
C LEU A 11 -7.80 -4.77 15.75
N LEU A 12 -7.30 -4.54 14.55
CA LEU A 12 -6.38 -3.45 14.21
C LEU A 12 -7.03 -2.55 13.14
N PHE A 13 -6.89 -1.25 13.31
CA PHE A 13 -7.46 -0.26 12.40
C PHE A 13 -6.37 0.37 11.55
N PHE A 14 -6.55 0.33 10.23
CA PHE A 14 -5.78 1.13 9.29
C PHE A 14 -6.20 2.61 9.36
N ASP A 15 -5.32 3.47 8.88
CA ASP A 15 -5.66 4.84 8.57
C ASP A 15 -6.59 4.90 7.33
N GLY A 16 -7.17 6.07 7.10
CA GLY A 16 -8.07 6.33 5.98
C GLY A 16 -7.36 6.90 4.76
N ALA A 17 -8.10 7.74 4.02
CA ALA A 17 -7.65 8.33 2.76
C ALA A 17 -6.57 9.39 2.97
N THR A 18 -5.33 9.08 2.62
CA THR A 18 -4.19 10.02 2.70
C THR A 18 -4.30 11.12 1.63
N GLY A 19 -4.57 10.76 0.37
CA GLY A 19 -4.63 11.73 -0.73
C GLY A 19 -5.63 12.86 -0.51
N THR A 20 -6.85 12.53 -0.06
CA THR A 20 -7.89 13.52 0.25
C THR A 20 -7.47 14.46 1.39
N MET A 21 -6.79 13.94 2.41
CA MET A 21 -6.28 14.76 3.50
C MET A 21 -5.17 15.71 3.03
N LEU A 22 -4.25 15.24 2.19
CA LEU A 22 -3.21 16.09 1.60
C LEU A 22 -3.80 17.16 0.67
N GLN A 23 -4.84 16.82 -0.11
CA GLN A 23 -5.57 17.82 -0.91
C GLN A 23 -6.21 18.90 -0.05
N ALA A 24 -6.79 18.54 1.09
CA ALA A 24 -7.34 19.51 2.05
C ALA A 24 -6.24 20.42 2.66
N LEU A 25 -4.99 19.95 2.70
CA LEU A 25 -3.82 20.70 3.14
C LEU A 25 -3.13 21.47 2.00
N GLY A 26 -3.60 21.36 0.76
CA GLY A 26 -3.11 22.16 -0.36
C GLY A 26 -2.47 21.40 -1.51
N LEU A 27 -2.39 20.06 -1.48
CA LEU A 27 -1.89 19.26 -2.61
C LEU A 27 -2.73 19.55 -3.85
N GLN A 28 -2.07 19.99 -4.93
CA GLN A 28 -2.74 20.38 -6.16
C GLN A 28 -2.97 19.18 -7.08
N PRO A 29 -4.01 19.23 -7.94
CA PRO A 29 -4.21 18.23 -8.97
C PRO A 29 -2.97 18.12 -9.89
N GLY A 30 -2.50 16.87 -10.08
CA GLY A 30 -1.32 16.57 -10.92
C GLY A 30 0.01 16.57 -10.16
N GLU A 31 0.05 17.05 -8.91
CA GLU A 31 1.22 16.86 -8.06
C GLU A 31 1.35 15.40 -7.62
N LEU A 32 2.59 14.95 -7.46
CA LEU A 32 2.89 13.64 -6.88
C LEU A 32 2.87 13.74 -5.36
N PRO A 33 1.93 13.09 -4.66
CA PRO A 33 1.85 13.14 -3.20
C PRO A 33 3.15 12.70 -2.53
N GLU A 34 3.87 11.77 -3.14
CA GLU A 34 5.13 11.22 -2.62
C GLU A 34 6.23 12.27 -2.48
N LEU A 35 6.22 13.32 -3.30
CA LEU A 35 7.19 14.41 -3.20
C LEU A 35 6.96 15.31 -1.97
N TRP A 36 5.75 15.28 -1.41
CA TRP A 36 5.45 15.98 -0.16
C TRP A 36 6.22 15.42 1.04
N ASN A 37 6.76 14.21 0.94
CA ASN A 37 7.68 13.67 1.94
C ASN A 37 8.94 14.54 2.13
N PHE A 38 9.28 15.39 1.15
CA PHE A 38 10.41 16.32 1.21
C PHE A 38 9.98 17.76 1.43
N THR A 39 8.96 18.20 0.69
CA THR A 39 8.55 19.60 0.65
C THR A 39 7.55 19.98 1.72
N HIS A 40 6.72 19.02 2.19
CA HIS A 40 5.63 19.22 3.15
C HIS A 40 5.61 18.08 4.19
N ALA A 41 6.80 17.72 4.70
CA ALA A 41 6.94 16.59 5.63
C ALA A 41 6.12 16.77 6.93
N ALA A 42 5.96 18.00 7.38
CA ALA A 42 5.16 18.29 8.57
C ALA A 42 3.66 18.04 8.34
N GLU A 43 3.16 18.38 7.16
CA GLU A 43 1.78 18.13 6.75
C GLU A 43 1.51 16.62 6.62
N VAL A 44 2.42 15.88 5.97
CA VAL A 44 2.31 14.42 5.89
C VAL A 44 2.31 13.80 7.29
N GLN A 45 3.21 14.24 8.18
CA GLN A 45 3.24 13.76 9.55
C GLN A 45 1.95 14.08 10.29
N SER A 46 1.39 15.28 10.12
CA SER A 46 0.14 15.69 10.77
C SER A 46 -1.04 14.83 10.39
N VAL A 47 -1.10 14.36 9.12
CA VAL A 47 -2.12 13.40 8.65
C VAL A 47 -1.98 12.07 9.39
N HIS A 48 -0.78 11.52 9.49
CA HIS A 48 -0.53 10.28 10.23
C HIS A 48 -0.90 10.41 11.71
N GLU A 49 -0.50 11.51 12.36
CA GLU A 49 -0.81 11.78 13.76
C GLU A 49 -2.33 11.93 13.99
N ALA A 50 -3.04 12.57 13.06
CA ALA A 50 -4.49 12.70 13.13
C ALA A 50 -5.17 11.34 13.14
N TYR A 51 -4.79 10.41 12.26
CA TYR A 51 -5.32 9.06 12.24
C TYR A 51 -4.97 8.28 13.50
N LEU A 52 -3.72 8.31 13.94
CA LEU A 52 -3.29 7.63 15.18
C LEU A 52 -4.00 8.17 16.41
N ASN A 53 -4.25 9.49 16.49
CA ASN A 53 -4.99 10.12 17.58
C ASN A 53 -6.48 9.73 17.60
N ASN A 54 -7.02 9.30 16.45
CA ASN A 54 -8.40 8.84 16.32
C ASN A 54 -8.53 7.31 16.33
N GLY A 55 -7.48 6.59 16.76
CA GLY A 55 -7.56 5.17 17.05
C GLY A 55 -7.00 4.23 15.99
N SER A 56 -6.40 4.74 14.90
CA SER A 56 -5.68 3.88 13.97
C SER A 56 -4.46 3.24 14.65
N ASN A 57 -4.20 1.99 14.29
CA ASN A 57 -3.03 1.25 14.72
C ASN A 57 -1.97 1.16 13.62
N ILE A 58 -2.40 1.22 12.37
CA ILE A 58 -1.54 1.08 11.20
C ILE A 58 -1.70 2.31 10.33
N ILE A 59 -0.62 3.00 10.06
CA ILE A 59 -0.57 4.08 9.08
C ILE A 59 0.15 3.62 7.83
N LYS A 60 -0.33 4.07 6.69
CA LYS A 60 0.27 3.81 5.39
C LYS A 60 1.31 4.88 5.09
N SER A 61 2.54 4.49 4.82
CA SER A 61 3.54 5.46 4.36
C SER A 61 3.06 6.14 3.07
N ASN A 62 3.44 7.40 2.88
CA ASN A 62 3.08 8.14 1.67
C ASN A 62 3.94 7.70 0.48
N THR A 63 3.73 6.44 0.05
CA THR A 63 4.53 5.74 -0.98
C THR A 63 3.67 4.98 -2.00
N PHE A 64 2.36 5.24 -2.06
CA PHE A 64 1.43 4.51 -2.93
C PHE A 64 1.90 4.40 -4.38
N GLY A 65 2.36 5.50 -4.98
CA GLY A 65 2.91 5.55 -6.31
C GLY A 65 4.44 5.64 -6.37
N ALA A 66 5.17 5.34 -5.30
CA ALA A 66 6.61 5.56 -5.19
C ALA A 66 7.46 4.57 -6.01
N ASN A 67 7.06 4.25 -7.22
CA ASN A 67 7.80 3.38 -8.12
C ASN A 67 8.62 4.18 -9.17
N ARG A 68 9.69 3.56 -9.68
CA ARG A 68 10.61 4.21 -10.62
C ARG A 68 9.97 4.72 -11.92
N LEU A 69 8.80 4.17 -12.31
CA LEU A 69 8.10 4.64 -13.52
C LEU A 69 7.50 6.03 -13.31
N LYS A 70 7.07 6.36 -12.08
CA LYS A 70 6.53 7.67 -11.71
C LYS A 70 7.62 8.74 -11.65
N PHE A 71 8.85 8.37 -11.31
CA PHE A 71 9.97 9.30 -11.14
C PHE A 71 10.87 9.41 -12.39
N LYS A 72 10.45 8.81 -13.51
CA LYS A 72 11.23 8.85 -14.76
C LYS A 72 11.49 10.29 -15.18
N GLY A 73 12.80 10.64 -15.30
CA GLY A 73 13.24 11.99 -15.67
C GLY A 73 13.36 12.98 -14.52
N MET A 74 13.11 12.55 -13.28
CA MET A 74 13.37 13.31 -12.07
C MET A 74 14.71 12.91 -11.45
N ASP A 75 15.38 13.85 -10.79
CA ASP A 75 16.61 13.59 -10.03
C ASP A 75 16.23 13.15 -8.60
N ILE A 76 15.56 12.01 -8.50
CA ILE A 76 15.13 11.39 -7.25
C ILE A 76 15.04 9.88 -7.42
N THR A 77 15.40 9.15 -6.40
CA THR A 77 15.37 7.69 -6.36
C THR A 77 14.19 7.17 -5.54
N VAL A 78 13.76 5.94 -5.82
CA VAL A 78 12.75 5.22 -5.02
C VAL A 78 13.20 5.13 -3.56
N ASP A 79 14.49 4.87 -3.32
CA ASP A 79 15.05 4.75 -1.97
C ASP A 79 14.94 6.03 -1.14
N GLU A 80 15.20 7.18 -1.76
CA GLU A 80 15.06 8.48 -1.09
C GLU A 80 13.59 8.75 -0.72
N VAL A 81 12.67 8.48 -1.63
CA VAL A 81 11.22 8.70 -1.39
C VAL A 81 10.70 7.78 -0.31
N VAL A 82 10.98 6.47 -0.40
CA VAL A 82 10.55 5.49 0.59
C VAL A 82 11.17 5.77 1.95
N GLY A 83 12.47 6.09 1.98
CA GLY A 83 13.18 6.44 3.21
C GLY A 83 12.60 7.66 3.90
N ALA A 84 12.31 8.73 3.15
CA ALA A 84 11.68 9.94 3.70
C ALA A 84 10.28 9.65 4.24
N ALA A 85 9.44 8.91 3.50
CA ALA A 85 8.10 8.55 3.93
C ALA A 85 8.09 7.71 5.20
N LEU A 86 8.93 6.69 5.28
CA LEU A 86 9.03 5.82 6.46
C LEU A 86 9.58 6.57 7.67
N LYS A 87 10.53 7.47 7.48
CA LYS A 87 11.03 8.35 8.56
C LYS A 87 9.90 9.17 9.17
N ILE A 88 9.04 9.77 8.34
CA ILE A 88 7.86 10.55 8.79
C ILE A 88 6.88 9.64 9.55
N GLY A 89 6.54 8.48 8.98
CA GLY A 89 5.63 7.53 9.60
C GLY A 89 6.14 7.04 10.96
N LYS A 90 7.43 6.70 11.05
CA LYS A 90 8.06 6.27 12.32
C LYS A 90 8.07 7.40 13.35
N ALA A 91 8.29 8.64 12.94
CA ALA A 91 8.19 9.79 13.83
C ALA A 91 6.77 9.94 14.39
N ALA A 92 5.73 9.79 13.57
CA ALA A 92 4.34 9.84 14.02
C ALA A 92 3.98 8.69 14.98
N CYS A 93 4.58 7.50 14.81
CA CYS A 93 4.36 6.35 15.69
C CYS A 93 5.18 6.41 16.99
N ALA A 94 6.15 7.31 17.10
CA ALA A 94 7.07 7.36 18.24
C ALA A 94 6.32 7.55 19.58
N GLY A 95 6.69 6.74 20.59
CA GLY A 95 6.08 6.78 21.92
C GLY A 95 4.68 6.17 22.02
N ARG A 96 4.13 5.64 20.93
CA ARG A 96 2.81 4.99 20.92
C ARG A 96 2.95 3.48 21.06
N THR A 97 2.02 2.88 21.78
CA THR A 97 1.88 1.42 21.85
C THR A 97 0.96 0.96 20.71
N LYS A 98 1.31 -0.15 20.04
CA LYS A 98 0.54 -0.73 18.93
C LYS A 98 0.31 0.25 17.77
N ALA A 99 1.33 1.01 17.41
CA ALA A 99 1.35 1.86 16.23
C ALA A 99 2.41 1.34 15.24
N PHE A 100 2.02 1.09 14.00
CA PHE A 100 2.84 0.46 12.97
C PHE A 100 2.81 1.26 11.68
N VAL A 101 3.90 1.17 10.92
CA VAL A 101 4.01 1.82 9.61
C VAL A 101 4.05 0.75 8.53
N ALA A 102 3.03 0.74 7.66
CA ALA A 102 3.00 -0.10 6.47
C ALA A 102 3.77 0.57 5.33
N LEU A 103 4.67 -0.15 4.67
CA LEU A 103 5.12 0.24 3.34
C LEU A 103 3.94 0.08 2.39
N ASN A 104 3.50 1.18 1.81
CA ASN A 104 2.32 1.21 0.95
C ASN A 104 2.70 1.07 -0.52
N LEU A 105 2.24 0.01 -1.18
CA LEU A 105 2.48 -0.33 -2.57
C LEU A 105 1.15 -0.32 -3.33
N GLY A 106 0.94 0.69 -4.18
CA GLY A 106 -0.17 0.75 -5.10
C GLY A 106 0.19 0.17 -6.48
N PRO A 107 -0.76 0.18 -7.43
CA PRO A 107 -0.51 -0.21 -8.81
C PRO A 107 0.57 0.66 -9.48
N THR A 108 1.35 0.07 -10.40
CA THR A 108 2.36 0.79 -11.17
C THR A 108 1.77 1.86 -12.09
N GLY A 109 0.49 1.75 -12.38
CA GLY A 109 -0.22 2.58 -13.35
C GLY A 109 -0.03 2.11 -14.80
N LYS A 110 0.52 0.89 -14.97
CA LYS A 110 0.69 0.21 -16.25
C LYS A 110 -0.02 -1.13 -16.22
N LEU A 111 -0.58 -1.53 -17.35
CA LEU A 111 -1.05 -2.91 -17.51
C LEU A 111 0.12 -3.82 -17.90
N LEU A 112 0.14 -5.00 -17.29
CA LEU A 112 1.13 -6.02 -17.62
C LEU A 112 0.76 -6.74 -18.92
N ALA A 113 1.78 -7.28 -19.61
CA ALA A 113 1.57 -8.14 -20.77
C ALA A 113 0.71 -9.37 -20.38
N PRO A 114 -0.23 -9.84 -21.23
CA PRO A 114 -0.45 -9.42 -22.62
C PRO A 114 -1.42 -8.23 -22.79
N TYR A 115 -2.02 -7.73 -21.72
CA TYR A 115 -3.02 -6.63 -21.78
C TYR A 115 -2.38 -5.23 -21.93
N GLY A 116 -1.12 -5.10 -21.53
CA GLY A 116 -0.31 -3.90 -21.64
C GLY A 116 1.11 -4.19 -22.12
N ASP A 117 2.00 -3.23 -21.91
CA ASP A 117 3.38 -3.26 -22.38
C ASP A 117 4.42 -3.54 -21.28
N LEU A 118 4.00 -3.64 -20.01
CA LEU A 118 4.90 -3.91 -18.90
C LEU A 118 5.17 -5.42 -18.78
N PRO A 119 6.42 -5.90 -18.95
CA PRO A 119 6.78 -7.29 -18.68
C PRO A 119 6.58 -7.66 -17.22
N PHE A 120 6.20 -8.91 -16.95
CA PHE A 120 5.98 -9.42 -15.60
C PHE A 120 7.24 -9.29 -14.72
N GLU A 121 8.39 -9.70 -15.24
CA GLU A 121 9.68 -9.65 -14.54
C GLU A 121 10.09 -8.21 -14.21
N GLU A 122 9.79 -7.26 -15.11
CA GLU A 122 10.04 -5.84 -14.83
C GLU A 122 9.13 -5.31 -13.72
N ALA A 123 7.88 -5.76 -13.66
CA ALA A 123 6.99 -5.42 -12.55
C ALA A 123 7.51 -5.99 -11.22
N VAL A 124 8.01 -7.23 -11.20
CA VAL A 124 8.65 -7.83 -10.01
C VAL A 124 9.83 -6.99 -9.56
N ASP A 125 10.69 -6.56 -10.49
CA ASP A 125 11.86 -5.72 -10.18
C ASP A 125 11.45 -4.36 -9.61
N ILE A 126 10.43 -3.72 -10.17
CA ILE A 126 9.89 -2.43 -9.71
C ILE A 126 9.40 -2.54 -8.26
N TYR A 127 8.58 -3.53 -7.95
CA TYR A 127 8.11 -3.76 -6.58
C TYR A 127 9.24 -4.20 -5.65
N GLY A 128 10.17 -5.02 -6.14
CA GLY A 128 11.35 -5.45 -5.39
C GLY A 128 12.23 -4.29 -4.94
N GLU A 129 12.39 -3.26 -5.77
CA GLU A 129 13.10 -2.04 -5.42
C GLU A 129 12.43 -1.33 -4.23
N MET A 130 11.10 -1.15 -4.28
CA MET A 130 10.34 -0.53 -3.19
C MET A 130 10.40 -1.37 -1.91
N VAL A 131 10.23 -2.70 -2.01
CA VAL A 131 10.24 -3.61 -0.86
C VAL A 131 11.61 -3.62 -0.17
N ARG A 132 12.70 -3.74 -0.92
CA ARG A 132 14.06 -3.69 -0.35
C ARG A 132 14.32 -2.37 0.37
N SER A 133 13.86 -1.26 -0.21
CA SER A 133 13.95 0.05 0.43
C SER A 133 13.11 0.10 1.71
N GLY A 134 11.85 -0.35 1.65
CA GLY A 134 10.95 -0.37 2.80
C GLY A 134 11.48 -1.19 3.97
N ALA A 135 11.99 -2.39 3.69
CA ALA A 135 12.61 -3.25 4.71
C ALA A 135 13.85 -2.58 5.34
N ARG A 136 14.73 -1.97 4.53
CA ARG A 136 15.92 -1.26 5.00
C ARG A 136 15.59 -0.05 5.87
N HIS A 137 14.54 0.70 5.52
CA HIS A 137 14.10 1.87 6.27
C HIS A 137 13.10 1.55 7.40
N GLY A 138 12.87 0.26 7.69
CA GLY A 138 12.21 -0.20 8.90
C GLY A 138 10.68 -0.16 8.85
N ALA A 139 10.06 -0.46 7.72
CA ALA A 139 8.63 -0.76 7.67
C ALA A 139 8.28 -1.91 8.62
N ASP A 140 7.09 -1.90 9.22
CA ASP A 140 6.64 -2.98 10.11
C ASP A 140 5.89 -4.07 9.34
N LEU A 141 5.32 -3.74 8.18
CA LEU A 141 4.61 -4.63 7.27
C LEU A 141 4.61 -4.04 5.86
N ILE A 142 4.28 -4.89 4.88
CA ILE A 142 4.01 -4.50 3.50
C ILE A 142 2.51 -4.48 3.29
N LEU A 143 1.99 -3.40 2.71
CA LEU A 143 0.63 -3.31 2.23
C LEU A 143 0.64 -3.14 0.71
N ILE A 144 0.14 -4.15 0.01
CA ILE A 144 -0.13 -4.11 -1.42
C ILE A 144 -1.60 -3.75 -1.56
N GLU A 145 -1.92 -2.49 -1.91
CA GLU A 145 -3.30 -2.01 -1.82
C GLU A 145 -3.89 -1.59 -3.18
N THR A 146 -5.24 -1.73 -3.25
CA THR A 146 -6.05 -1.22 -4.37
C THR A 146 -5.69 -1.89 -5.70
N MET A 147 -5.33 -3.17 -5.64
CA MET A 147 -4.91 -3.93 -6.81
C MET A 147 -6.10 -4.50 -7.58
N SER A 148 -6.05 -4.42 -8.90
CA SER A 148 -7.11 -4.88 -9.81
C SER A 148 -6.64 -5.83 -10.92
N ASP A 149 -5.33 -6.06 -11.06
CA ASP A 149 -4.75 -6.96 -12.06
C ASP A 149 -4.06 -8.15 -11.37
N THR A 150 -4.46 -9.37 -11.75
CA THR A 150 -3.92 -10.61 -11.17
C THR A 150 -2.42 -10.80 -11.41
N TYR A 151 -1.89 -10.39 -12.56
CA TYR A 151 -0.45 -10.48 -12.83
C TYR A 151 0.33 -9.45 -12.01
N GLU A 152 -0.20 -8.24 -11.88
CA GLU A 152 0.44 -7.21 -11.07
C GLU A 152 0.42 -7.58 -9.58
N ILE A 153 -0.68 -8.15 -9.08
CA ILE A 153 -0.77 -8.69 -7.71
C ILE A 153 0.30 -9.76 -7.48
N LYS A 154 0.45 -10.71 -8.42
CA LYS A 154 1.47 -11.75 -8.34
C LYS A 154 2.88 -11.16 -8.31
N ALA A 155 3.16 -10.19 -9.18
CA ALA A 155 4.47 -9.55 -9.24
C ALA A 155 4.82 -8.83 -7.92
N ALA A 156 3.88 -8.06 -7.37
CA ALA A 156 4.08 -7.35 -6.11
C ALA A 156 4.27 -8.31 -4.92
N LEU A 157 3.44 -9.37 -4.86
CA LEU A 157 3.51 -10.35 -3.78
C LEU A 157 4.77 -11.22 -3.87
N LEU A 158 5.17 -11.64 -5.06
CA LEU A 158 6.43 -12.34 -5.30
C LEU A 158 7.62 -11.47 -4.87
N ALA A 159 7.65 -10.22 -5.32
CA ALA A 159 8.68 -9.27 -4.94
C ALA A 159 8.76 -9.08 -3.42
N ALA A 160 7.62 -9.00 -2.72
CA ALA A 160 7.60 -8.89 -1.27
C ALA A 160 8.20 -10.13 -0.58
N LYS A 161 7.78 -11.33 -1.00
CA LYS A 161 8.23 -12.59 -0.39
C LYS A 161 9.69 -12.93 -0.70
N GLU A 162 10.23 -12.49 -1.83
CA GLU A 162 11.64 -12.75 -2.20
C GLU A 162 12.61 -11.76 -1.55
N ASN A 163 12.14 -10.58 -1.12
CA ASN A 163 13.04 -9.51 -0.66
C ASN A 163 12.96 -9.19 0.83
N CYS A 164 11.98 -9.72 1.57
CA CYS A 164 11.90 -9.52 3.02
C CYS A 164 10.99 -10.56 3.72
N ASP A 165 11.12 -10.64 5.05
CA ASP A 165 10.29 -11.50 5.92
C ASP A 165 9.16 -10.72 6.59
N LEU A 166 8.87 -9.49 6.15
CA LEU A 166 7.80 -8.69 6.73
C LEU A 166 6.43 -9.31 6.43
N PRO A 167 5.45 -9.13 7.33
CA PRO A 167 4.06 -9.50 7.05
C PRO A 167 3.54 -8.76 5.81
N VAL A 168 2.80 -9.46 4.95
CA VAL A 168 2.25 -8.89 3.72
C VAL A 168 0.72 -8.95 3.76
N ILE A 169 0.11 -7.78 3.64
CA ILE A 169 -1.34 -7.63 3.49
C ILE A 169 -1.63 -7.22 2.05
N VAL A 170 -2.63 -7.85 1.45
CA VAL A 170 -3.07 -7.54 0.09
C VAL A 170 -4.53 -7.09 0.11
N THR A 171 -4.83 -5.93 -0.48
CA THR A 171 -6.19 -5.48 -0.68
C THR A 171 -6.49 -5.28 -2.15
N LEU A 172 -7.65 -5.78 -2.57
CA LEU A 172 -8.08 -5.90 -3.94
C LEU A 172 -9.25 -4.95 -4.21
N THR A 173 -9.39 -4.51 -5.45
CA THR A 173 -10.52 -3.72 -5.91
C THR A 173 -11.27 -4.52 -6.96
N PHE A 174 -12.55 -4.77 -6.69
CA PHE A 174 -13.45 -5.48 -7.59
C PHE A 174 -14.46 -4.50 -8.23
N ASP A 175 -14.98 -4.86 -9.39
CA ASP A 175 -16.12 -4.19 -10.01
C ASP A 175 -17.46 -4.62 -9.38
N GLU A 176 -18.57 -4.12 -9.91
CA GLU A 176 -19.92 -4.45 -9.44
C GLU A 176 -20.32 -5.92 -9.62
N ASP A 177 -19.64 -6.63 -10.52
CA ASP A 177 -19.84 -8.07 -10.77
C ASP A 177 -18.90 -8.94 -9.91
N GLY A 178 -18.14 -8.34 -8.99
CA GLY A 178 -17.16 -9.03 -8.13
C GLY A 178 -15.95 -9.55 -8.88
N LYS A 179 -15.52 -8.86 -9.93
CA LYS A 179 -14.36 -9.23 -10.75
C LYS A 179 -13.25 -8.20 -10.67
N LEU A 180 -12.02 -8.67 -10.72
CA LEU A 180 -10.86 -7.83 -10.98
C LEU A 180 -10.89 -7.33 -12.44
N LEU A 181 -10.17 -6.26 -12.74
CA LEU A 181 -10.05 -5.68 -14.08
C LEU A 181 -9.68 -6.72 -15.15
N THR A 182 -8.89 -7.71 -14.80
CA THR A 182 -8.45 -8.81 -15.68
C THR A 182 -9.39 -10.03 -15.64
N GLY A 183 -10.56 -9.90 -15.02
CA GLY A 183 -11.66 -10.85 -15.09
C GLY A 183 -11.68 -11.95 -14.02
N ALA A 184 -10.69 -12.04 -13.15
CA ALA A 184 -10.70 -13.00 -12.05
C ALA A 184 -11.77 -12.63 -11.01
N ASP A 185 -12.52 -13.62 -10.56
CA ASP A 185 -13.50 -13.48 -9.50
C ASP A 185 -12.84 -13.49 -8.10
N VAL A 186 -13.63 -13.18 -7.08
CA VAL A 186 -13.18 -13.09 -5.68
C VAL A 186 -12.51 -14.39 -5.23
N LEU A 187 -13.13 -15.55 -5.51
CA LEU A 187 -12.61 -16.85 -5.06
C LEU A 187 -11.25 -17.17 -5.70
N SER A 188 -11.13 -16.94 -7.00
CA SER A 188 -9.87 -17.13 -7.74
C SER A 188 -8.78 -16.19 -7.23
N ALA A 189 -9.12 -14.92 -6.95
CA ALA A 189 -8.19 -13.95 -6.43
C ALA A 189 -7.72 -14.31 -5.01
N VAL A 190 -8.63 -14.70 -4.12
CA VAL A 190 -8.30 -15.16 -2.76
C VAL A 190 -7.40 -16.39 -2.80
N ALA A 191 -7.77 -17.42 -3.58
CA ALA A 191 -6.97 -18.63 -3.69
C ALA A 191 -5.54 -18.35 -4.20
N MET A 192 -5.40 -17.43 -5.15
CA MET A 192 -4.11 -17.02 -5.67
C MET A 192 -3.27 -16.30 -4.61
N VAL A 193 -3.85 -15.31 -3.94
CA VAL A 193 -3.12 -14.48 -2.94
C VAL A 193 -2.76 -15.30 -1.70
N GLU A 194 -3.65 -16.16 -1.23
CA GLU A 194 -3.40 -17.11 -0.15
C GLU A 194 -2.30 -18.11 -0.54
N GLY A 195 -2.40 -18.72 -1.74
CA GLY A 195 -1.41 -19.67 -2.24
C GLY A 195 -0.01 -19.07 -2.40
N LEU A 196 0.11 -17.78 -2.63
CA LEU A 196 1.39 -17.04 -2.66
C LEU A 196 1.85 -16.58 -1.26
N GLY A 197 1.10 -16.89 -0.22
CA GLY A 197 1.52 -16.69 1.17
C GLY A 197 1.34 -15.29 1.71
N ALA A 198 0.32 -14.55 1.28
CA ALA A 198 -0.07 -13.32 1.97
C ALA A 198 -0.51 -13.63 3.40
N ASP A 199 -0.19 -12.74 4.33
CA ASP A 199 -0.53 -12.90 5.75
C ASP A 199 -1.98 -12.43 6.05
N ALA A 200 -2.53 -11.54 5.22
CA ALA A 200 -3.94 -11.15 5.24
C ALA A 200 -4.42 -10.67 3.86
N ILE A 201 -5.71 -10.81 3.62
CA ILE A 201 -6.37 -10.43 2.37
C ILE A 201 -7.63 -9.62 2.71
N GLY A 202 -7.89 -8.60 1.91
CA GLY A 202 -9.08 -7.78 2.05
C GLY A 202 -9.49 -7.14 0.73
N SER A 203 -10.46 -6.26 0.79
CA SER A 203 -10.88 -5.48 -0.35
C SER A 203 -11.14 -4.03 0.02
N VAL A 204 -10.92 -3.11 -0.93
CA VAL A 204 -11.02 -1.67 -0.75
C VAL A 204 -11.59 -1.01 -2.01
N SER A 205 -12.00 0.26 -1.88
CA SER A 205 -12.32 1.14 -3.01
C SER A 205 -13.43 0.62 -3.91
N TYR A 206 -14.50 0.13 -3.33
CA TYR A 206 -15.69 -0.24 -4.10
C TYR A 206 -16.40 0.98 -4.64
N THR A 207 -16.58 1.03 -5.93
CA THR A 207 -17.40 2.07 -6.54
C THR A 207 -18.91 1.79 -6.42
N HIS A 208 -19.31 0.53 -6.15
CA HIS A 208 -20.71 0.10 -6.23
C HIS A 208 -21.26 -0.60 -4.97
N LEU A 209 -20.41 -1.05 -4.03
CA LEU A 209 -20.91 -1.55 -2.76
C LEU A 209 -21.39 -0.40 -1.89
N ARG A 210 -22.65 -0.46 -1.48
CA ARG A 210 -23.20 0.48 -0.53
C ARG A 210 -22.53 0.26 0.83
N ALA A 211 -22.09 1.33 1.49
CA ALA A 211 -21.31 1.25 2.72
C ALA A 211 -22.00 0.42 3.84
N HIS A 212 -23.33 0.36 3.84
CA HIS A 212 -24.11 -0.45 4.80
C HIS A 212 -24.18 -1.94 4.44
N GLU A 213 -23.84 -2.32 3.23
CA GLU A 213 -23.80 -3.74 2.82
C GLU A 213 -22.51 -4.42 3.25
N THR A 214 -21.42 -3.64 3.42
CA THR A 214 -20.14 -4.17 3.89
C THR A 214 -20.09 -4.43 5.39
N GLY A 215 -20.88 -3.72 6.18
CA GLY A 215 -20.97 -3.89 7.63
C GLY A 215 -21.80 -5.10 8.09
N ALA A 216 -22.55 -5.75 7.19
CA ALA A 216 -23.46 -6.84 7.54
C ALA A 216 -22.90 -8.25 7.26
N TYR A 217 -21.76 -8.37 6.55
CA TYR A 217 -21.31 -9.66 5.99
C TYR A 217 -19.80 -9.95 6.17
N LEU A 218 -19.07 -9.14 6.95
CA LEU A 218 -17.65 -9.38 7.27
C LEU A 218 -17.45 -9.84 8.70
#